data_ae8010035dd8f9c29b8cae9ac0d7aa13
#
_entry.id   ae8010035dd8f9c29b8cae9ac0d7aa13
#
_cell.length_a   1.000
_cell.length_b   1.000
_cell.length_c   1.000
_cell.angle_alpha   90.00
_cell.angle_beta   90.00
_cell.angle_gamma   90.00
#
_symmetry.space_group_name_H-M   'P 1'
#
loop_
_entity.id
_entity.type
_entity.pdbx_description
1 polymer ?
#
loop_
_entity_poly.entity_id
_entity_poly.type
_entity_poly.pdbx_seq_one_letter_code
_entity_poly.pdbx_strand_id
1 'polypeptide(L)'
;ALPIFQLLDGAPSEIKVKYAGDLAQNDTSLITRTIITNILKEDLGNEVNIINALAILNQQGVTYNIEKQKKHSGFSSYIELELVNDQDKIKIGATVFAGFGPRIVRINDYSLDFKPNQYQLVTCHKDKPGIVGQTGNLLGSHGINIASMTLGRNDAGGDALMILSIDQQASEEVIKILNETSGFNKIISTKLTI
;
A
#
# COMPACT_ATOMS: atom_id res chain seq x y z
N ALA A 1 0.61 4.85 8.39
CA ALA A 1 -0.09 3.71 7.82
C ALA A 1 -0.18 3.88 6.32
N LEU A 2 -0.09 2.81 5.61
CA LEU A 2 -0.23 2.82 4.17
C LEU A 2 -1.73 2.72 3.86
N PRO A 3 -2.36 3.74 3.27
CA PRO A 3 -3.75 3.65 2.82
C PRO A 3 -3.98 2.56 1.75
N ILE A 4 -2.94 1.82 1.39
CA ILE A 4 -2.99 0.61 0.57
C ILE A 4 -3.86 -0.48 1.23
N PHE A 5 -4.16 -0.37 2.54
CA PHE A 5 -5.17 -1.21 3.21
C PHE A 5 -6.56 -1.06 2.61
N GLN A 6 -6.87 0.07 2.01
CA GLN A 6 -8.11 0.28 1.24
C GLN A 6 -8.18 -0.60 -0.03
N LEU A 7 -7.08 -1.28 -0.40
CA LEU A 7 -7.12 -2.33 -1.42
C LEU A 7 -7.77 -3.61 -0.90
N LEU A 8 -7.69 -3.87 0.42
CA LEU A 8 -8.46 -4.93 1.06
C LEU A 8 -9.91 -4.45 1.23
N ASP A 9 -10.87 -5.22 0.77
CA ASP A 9 -12.28 -4.94 0.99
C ASP A 9 -12.67 -5.44 2.39
N GLY A 10 -12.89 -4.52 3.34
CA GLY A 10 -13.27 -4.81 4.71
C GLY A 10 -12.09 -4.91 5.70
N ALA A 11 -12.42 -5.11 6.99
CA ALA A 11 -11.44 -5.19 8.05
C ALA A 11 -10.65 -6.52 7.98
N PRO A 12 -9.35 -6.52 8.31
CA PRO A 12 -8.56 -7.75 8.38
C PRO A 12 -8.95 -8.58 9.61
N SER A 13 -8.97 -9.90 9.47
CA SER A 13 -9.07 -10.87 10.57
C SER A 13 -7.69 -11.38 11.01
N GLU A 14 -6.68 -11.27 10.13
CA GLU A 14 -5.31 -11.66 10.42
C GLU A 14 -4.30 -10.67 9.82
N ILE A 15 -3.25 -10.36 10.59
CA ILE A 15 -2.11 -9.53 10.20
C ILE A 15 -0.85 -10.38 10.24
N LYS A 16 -0.14 -10.53 9.11
CA LYS A 16 1.16 -11.20 9.08
C LYS A 16 2.24 -10.18 8.76
N VAL A 17 3.30 -10.18 9.57
CA VAL A 17 4.47 -9.32 9.34
C VAL A 17 5.70 -10.20 9.19
N LYS A 18 6.32 -10.14 8.02
CA LYS A 18 7.57 -10.84 7.75
C LYS A 18 8.73 -9.85 7.70
N TYR A 19 9.74 -10.11 8.50
CA TYR A 19 11.00 -9.39 8.51
C TYR A 19 12.09 -10.26 7.88
N ALA A 20 12.87 -9.72 6.94
CA ALA A 20 13.92 -10.46 6.29
C ALA A 20 15.23 -9.67 6.18
N GLY A 21 16.35 -10.41 6.05
CA GLY A 21 17.70 -9.86 6.00
C GLY A 21 18.16 -9.27 7.32
N ASP A 22 18.89 -8.14 7.28
CA ASP A 22 19.46 -7.51 8.47
C ASP A 22 18.39 -7.08 9.48
N LEU A 23 17.21 -6.67 9.01
CA LEU A 23 16.10 -6.29 9.87
C LEU A 23 15.62 -7.45 10.75
N ALA A 24 15.66 -8.68 10.25
CA ALA A 24 15.24 -9.87 11.00
C ALA A 24 16.16 -10.22 12.17
N GLN A 25 17.39 -9.71 12.17
CA GLN A 25 18.39 -9.96 13.21
C GLN A 25 18.24 -9.02 14.42
N ASN A 26 17.40 -8.00 14.29
CA ASN A 26 17.18 -6.98 15.32
C ASN A 26 15.85 -7.19 16.06
N ASP A 27 15.66 -6.43 17.14
CA ASP A 27 14.35 -6.32 17.78
C ASP A 27 13.41 -5.50 16.88
N THR A 28 12.33 -6.15 16.44
CA THR A 28 11.31 -5.57 15.56
C THR A 28 10.02 -5.20 16.30
N SER A 29 10.01 -5.30 17.62
CA SER A 29 8.81 -5.12 18.44
C SER A 29 8.19 -3.73 18.26
N LEU A 30 9.01 -2.67 18.23
CA LEU A 30 8.53 -1.31 18.01
C LEU A 30 7.94 -1.14 16.61
N ILE A 31 8.57 -1.70 15.59
CA ILE A 31 8.08 -1.64 14.20
C ILE A 31 6.74 -2.35 14.10
N THR A 32 6.62 -3.55 14.66
CA THR A 32 5.37 -4.32 14.67
C THR A 32 4.25 -3.54 15.35
N ARG A 33 4.51 -2.99 16.56
CA ARG A 33 3.51 -2.17 17.28
C ARG A 33 3.11 -0.94 16.48
N THR A 34 4.07 -0.28 15.82
CA THR A 34 3.79 0.89 14.98
C THR A 34 2.91 0.52 13.79
N ILE A 35 3.15 -0.61 13.13
CA ILE A 35 2.32 -1.12 12.03
C ILE A 35 0.89 -1.34 12.54
N ILE A 36 0.73 -2.12 13.61
CA ILE A 36 -0.60 -2.45 14.17
C ILE A 36 -1.32 -1.18 14.63
N THR A 37 -0.62 -0.27 15.32
CA THR A 37 -1.19 1.02 15.72
C THR A 37 -1.76 1.78 14.53
N ASN A 38 -1.01 1.84 13.44
CA ASN A 38 -1.44 2.59 12.26
C ASN A 38 -2.58 1.91 11.50
N ILE A 39 -2.64 0.57 11.48
CA ILE A 39 -3.77 -0.16 10.93
C ILE A 39 -5.05 0.18 11.72
N LEU A 40 -4.99 0.05 13.04
CA LEU A 40 -6.14 0.30 13.91
C LEU A 40 -6.58 1.78 13.94
N LYS A 41 -5.67 2.71 13.71
CA LYS A 41 -6.00 4.15 13.67
C LYS A 41 -6.89 4.55 12.50
N GLU A 42 -6.94 3.80 11.43
CA GLU A 42 -7.86 4.06 10.31
C GLU A 42 -9.32 4.04 10.80
N ASP A 43 -9.66 3.10 11.68
CA ASP A 43 -11.03 2.91 12.18
C ASP A 43 -11.27 3.60 13.53
N LEU A 44 -10.27 3.58 14.42
CA LEU A 44 -10.41 3.99 15.83
C LEU A 44 -9.77 5.36 16.13
N GLY A 45 -9.12 5.98 15.17
CA GLY A 45 -8.53 7.31 15.33
C GLY A 45 -7.48 7.40 16.43
N ASN A 46 -7.51 8.49 17.20
CA ASN A 46 -6.48 8.82 18.19
C ASN A 46 -6.55 8.04 19.51
N GLU A 47 -7.55 7.20 19.70
CA GLU A 47 -7.65 6.33 20.89
C GLU A 47 -6.60 5.23 20.89
N VAL A 48 -6.05 4.91 19.73
CA VAL A 48 -5.01 3.87 19.55
C VAL A 48 -3.61 4.49 19.59
N ASN A 49 -2.72 3.87 20.35
CA ASN A 49 -1.31 4.20 20.44
C ASN A 49 -0.45 2.93 20.52
N ILE A 50 0.89 3.07 20.45
CA ILE A 50 1.83 1.93 20.44
C ILE A 50 1.80 1.07 21.71
N ILE A 51 1.25 1.60 22.83
CA ILE A 51 1.15 0.88 24.09
C ILE A 51 -0.08 -0.03 24.09
N ASN A 52 -1.24 0.50 23.68
CA ASN A 52 -2.53 -0.20 23.77
C ASN A 52 -2.91 -0.96 22.48
N ALA A 53 -2.23 -0.75 21.36
CA ALA A 53 -2.60 -1.31 20.07
C ALA A 53 -2.76 -2.84 20.06
N LEU A 54 -1.87 -3.58 20.72
CA LEU A 54 -1.98 -5.06 20.78
C LEU A 54 -3.17 -5.53 21.62
N ALA A 55 -3.46 -4.81 22.71
CA ALA A 55 -4.63 -5.13 23.54
C ALA A 55 -5.93 -4.90 22.77
N ILE A 56 -6.03 -3.77 22.07
CA ILE A 56 -7.18 -3.43 21.22
C ILE A 56 -7.34 -4.45 20.09
N LEU A 57 -6.23 -4.83 19.41
CA LEU A 57 -6.25 -5.83 18.36
C LEU A 57 -6.86 -7.15 18.84
N ASN A 58 -6.39 -7.63 20.00
CA ASN A 58 -6.91 -8.85 20.63
C ASN A 58 -8.41 -8.74 21.01
N GLN A 59 -8.85 -7.58 21.50
CA GLN A 59 -10.26 -7.33 21.82
C GLN A 59 -11.15 -7.37 20.57
N GLN A 60 -10.62 -6.96 19.41
CA GLN A 60 -11.31 -7.06 18.13
C GLN A 60 -11.29 -8.46 17.52
N GLY A 61 -10.60 -9.42 18.15
CA GLY A 61 -10.49 -10.78 17.63
C GLY A 61 -9.54 -10.91 16.42
N VAL A 62 -8.77 -9.87 16.11
CA VAL A 62 -7.79 -9.91 15.02
C VAL A 62 -6.52 -10.57 15.50
N THR A 63 -6.06 -11.59 14.78
CA THR A 63 -4.81 -12.29 15.08
C THR A 63 -3.62 -11.61 14.39
N TYR A 64 -2.42 -11.78 14.94
CA TYR A 64 -1.21 -11.36 14.25
C TYR A 64 -0.10 -12.40 14.35
N ASN A 65 0.71 -12.51 13.32
CA ASN A 65 1.84 -13.42 13.23
C ASN A 65 3.09 -12.67 12.77
N ILE A 66 4.25 -13.01 13.35
CA ILE A 66 5.55 -12.44 13.01
C ILE A 66 6.46 -13.56 12.52
N GLU A 67 6.94 -13.42 11.28
CA GLU A 67 7.95 -14.29 10.69
C GLU A 67 9.29 -13.55 10.59
N LYS A 68 10.39 -14.20 10.95
CA LYS A 68 11.75 -13.69 10.78
C LYS A 68 12.57 -14.62 9.90
N GLN A 69 13.11 -14.08 8.80
CA GLN A 69 13.94 -14.81 7.86
C GLN A 69 15.32 -14.16 7.72
N LYS A 70 16.39 -14.89 8.05
CA LYS A 70 17.77 -14.34 8.06
C LYS A 70 18.25 -13.81 6.71
N LYS A 71 17.75 -14.31 5.60
CA LYS A 71 18.14 -13.88 4.24
C LYS A 71 16.91 -13.57 3.40
N HIS A 72 17.04 -12.59 2.53
CA HIS A 72 16.10 -12.29 1.45
C HIS A 72 16.85 -12.23 0.12
N SER A 73 16.29 -12.85 -0.92
CA SER A 73 16.87 -12.82 -2.27
C SER A 73 16.57 -11.46 -2.92
N GLY A 74 17.46 -10.51 -2.83
CA GLY A 74 17.35 -9.23 -3.52
C GLY A 74 17.40 -7.98 -2.66
N PHE A 75 17.15 -8.07 -1.34
CA PHE A 75 17.21 -6.91 -0.43
C PHE A 75 17.99 -7.24 0.83
N SER A 76 18.85 -6.32 1.28
CA SER A 76 19.58 -6.45 2.56
C SER A 76 18.65 -6.38 3.77
N SER A 77 17.60 -5.57 3.68
CA SER A 77 16.52 -5.48 4.67
C SER A 77 15.18 -5.41 3.96
N TYR A 78 14.23 -6.24 4.40
CA TYR A 78 12.91 -6.32 3.79
C TYR A 78 11.84 -6.52 4.84
N ILE A 79 10.72 -5.88 4.65
CA ILE A 79 9.52 -6.09 5.43
C ILE A 79 8.35 -6.40 4.51
N GLU A 80 7.58 -7.42 4.83
CA GLU A 80 6.33 -7.72 4.14
C GLU A 80 5.20 -7.71 5.14
N LEU A 81 4.15 -7.00 4.80
CA LEU A 81 2.90 -6.96 5.53
C LEU A 81 1.84 -7.66 4.69
N GLU A 82 1.20 -8.67 5.25
CA GLU A 82 0.02 -9.31 4.66
C GLU A 82 -1.17 -9.09 5.59
N LEU A 83 -2.24 -8.53 5.05
CA LEU A 83 -3.55 -8.44 5.69
C LEU A 83 -4.48 -9.44 5.03
N VAL A 84 -5.20 -10.18 5.84
CA VAL A 84 -6.09 -11.25 5.38
C VAL A 84 -7.46 -11.07 6.04
N ASN A 85 -8.52 -11.26 5.27
CA ASN A 85 -9.87 -11.50 5.76
C ASN A 85 -10.50 -12.71 5.04
N ASP A 86 -11.77 -13.00 5.30
CA ASP A 86 -12.45 -14.18 4.75
C ASP A 86 -12.61 -14.15 3.22
N GLN A 87 -12.47 -12.98 2.59
CA GLN A 87 -12.75 -12.77 1.17
C GLN A 87 -11.50 -12.51 0.35
N ASP A 88 -10.51 -11.83 0.93
CA ASP A 88 -9.35 -11.31 0.20
C ASP A 88 -8.10 -11.23 1.07
N LYS A 89 -6.98 -10.97 0.44
CA LYS A 89 -5.71 -10.67 1.08
C LYS A 89 -4.93 -9.64 0.30
N ILE A 90 -4.19 -8.82 1.00
CA ILE A 90 -3.23 -7.89 0.39
C ILE A 90 -1.85 -8.07 1.00
N LYS A 91 -0.83 -8.08 0.14
CA LYS A 91 0.59 -8.12 0.52
C LYS A 91 1.29 -6.86 0.09
N ILE A 92 2.09 -6.27 0.97
CA ILE A 92 2.91 -5.11 0.68
C ILE A 92 4.32 -5.39 1.13
N GLY A 93 5.25 -5.32 0.18
CA GLY A 93 6.68 -5.46 0.44
C GLY A 93 7.38 -4.12 0.40
N ALA A 94 8.23 -3.85 1.39
CA ALA A 94 8.99 -2.63 1.51
C ALA A 94 10.45 -2.90 1.86
N THR A 95 11.32 -1.99 1.45
CA THR A 95 12.74 -2.01 1.77
C THR A 95 13.26 -0.58 2.00
N VAL A 96 14.51 -0.46 2.40
CA VAL A 96 15.22 0.81 2.49
C VAL A 96 16.44 0.74 1.59
N PHE A 97 16.53 1.66 0.63
CA PHE A 97 17.74 1.83 -0.17
C PHE A 97 18.64 2.89 0.46
N ALA A 98 19.92 2.57 0.62
CA ALA A 98 20.91 3.51 1.13
C ALA A 98 20.94 4.77 0.24
N GLY A 99 20.81 5.95 0.84
CA GLY A 99 20.76 7.23 0.13
C GLY A 99 19.41 7.60 -0.49
N PHE A 100 18.48 6.64 -0.68
CA PHE A 100 17.17 6.89 -1.30
C PHE A 100 15.99 6.74 -0.33
N GLY A 101 16.22 6.15 0.86
CA GLY A 101 15.21 5.98 1.88
C GLY A 101 14.24 4.82 1.64
N PRO A 102 13.06 4.84 2.31
CA PRO A 102 12.09 3.75 2.22
C PRO A 102 11.40 3.71 0.86
N ARG A 103 11.21 2.48 0.37
CA ARG A 103 10.54 2.20 -0.91
C ARG A 103 9.55 1.07 -0.74
N ILE A 104 8.40 1.18 -1.39
CA ILE A 104 7.52 0.04 -1.62
C ILE A 104 8.01 -0.64 -2.90
N VAL A 105 8.28 -1.94 -2.79
CA VAL A 105 8.87 -2.73 -3.90
C VAL A 105 7.95 -3.85 -4.37
N ARG A 106 6.86 -4.10 -3.65
CA ARG A 106 5.86 -5.10 -4.01
C ARG A 106 4.47 -4.72 -3.49
N ILE A 107 3.45 -4.95 -4.29
CA ILE A 107 2.05 -5.01 -3.86
C ILE A 107 1.46 -6.26 -4.51
N ASN A 108 0.98 -7.23 -3.72
CA ASN A 108 0.59 -8.56 -4.16
C ASN A 108 1.69 -9.19 -5.03
N ASP A 109 1.36 -9.60 -6.25
CA ASP A 109 2.30 -10.18 -7.20
C ASP A 109 3.00 -9.14 -8.09
N TYR A 110 2.64 -7.85 -7.98
CA TYR A 110 3.25 -6.78 -8.77
C TYR A 110 4.56 -6.32 -8.16
N SER A 111 5.64 -6.42 -8.94
CA SER A 111 6.92 -5.79 -8.63
C SER A 111 6.85 -4.31 -9.00
N LEU A 112 7.19 -3.45 -8.06
CA LEU A 112 7.09 -2.00 -8.16
C LEU A 112 8.36 -1.36 -7.59
N ASP A 113 8.52 -0.07 -7.76
CA ASP A 113 9.50 0.72 -7.03
C ASP A 113 9.01 2.16 -6.92
N PHE A 114 8.48 2.52 -5.76
CA PHE A 114 8.05 3.89 -5.53
C PHE A 114 8.26 4.33 -4.08
N LYS A 115 8.44 5.62 -3.90
CA LYS A 115 8.49 6.25 -2.58
C LYS A 115 7.06 6.58 -2.13
N PRO A 116 6.64 6.19 -0.92
CA PRO A 116 5.40 6.68 -0.35
C PRO A 116 5.38 8.21 -0.31
N ASN A 117 4.32 8.83 -0.82
CA ASN A 117 4.14 10.28 -0.86
C ASN A 117 2.81 10.66 -0.21
N GLN A 118 2.64 11.94 0.13
CA GLN A 118 1.45 12.42 0.85
C GLN A 118 0.16 12.12 0.10
N TYR A 119 0.11 12.39 -1.20
CA TYR A 119 -1.05 12.11 -2.05
C TYR A 119 -0.69 11.08 -3.10
N GLN A 120 -1.41 9.98 -3.11
CA GLN A 120 -1.23 8.92 -4.09
C GLN A 120 -2.56 8.47 -4.66
N LEU A 121 -2.56 8.15 -5.92
CA LEU A 121 -3.65 7.50 -6.61
C LEU A 121 -3.18 6.09 -7.00
N VAL A 122 -3.91 5.08 -6.54
CA VAL A 122 -3.67 3.68 -6.84
C VAL A 122 -4.78 3.20 -7.76
N THR A 123 -4.42 2.64 -8.90
CA THR A 123 -5.41 2.13 -9.86
C THR A 123 -5.10 0.69 -10.25
N CYS A 124 -6.12 -0.17 -10.14
CA CYS A 124 -6.12 -1.49 -10.75
C CYS A 124 -6.88 -1.41 -12.07
N HIS A 125 -6.25 -1.82 -13.17
CA HIS A 125 -6.84 -1.66 -14.49
C HIS A 125 -6.36 -2.76 -15.46
N LYS A 126 -7.02 -2.91 -16.60
CA LYS A 126 -6.51 -3.76 -17.68
C LYS A 126 -5.36 -3.06 -18.40
N ASP A 127 -4.27 -3.81 -18.65
CA ASP A 127 -3.10 -3.32 -19.40
C ASP A 127 -3.47 -3.13 -20.89
N LYS A 128 -4.00 -1.95 -21.20
CA LYS A 128 -4.41 -1.56 -22.54
C LYS A 128 -3.75 -0.25 -22.97
N PRO A 129 -3.42 -0.10 -24.25
CA PRO A 129 -2.97 1.18 -24.79
C PRO A 129 -3.97 2.29 -24.47
N GLY A 130 -3.45 3.47 -24.09
CA GLY A 130 -4.24 4.65 -23.81
C GLY A 130 -4.61 4.90 -22.34
N ILE A 131 -4.62 3.89 -21.46
CA ILE A 131 -5.00 4.05 -20.03
C ILE A 131 -4.13 5.11 -19.34
N VAL A 132 -2.82 5.05 -19.48
CA VAL A 132 -1.90 6.04 -18.92
C VAL A 132 -2.17 7.45 -19.46
N GLY A 133 -2.39 7.55 -20.77
CA GLY A 133 -2.70 8.83 -21.42
C GLY A 133 -4.04 9.41 -20.94
N GLN A 134 -5.08 8.60 -20.84
CA GLN A 134 -6.40 9.00 -20.32
C GLN A 134 -6.30 9.49 -18.88
N THR A 135 -5.58 8.75 -18.02
CA THR A 135 -5.35 9.15 -16.62
C THR A 135 -4.63 10.49 -16.55
N GLY A 136 -3.54 10.65 -17.30
CA GLY A 136 -2.76 11.89 -17.32
C GLY A 136 -3.55 13.08 -17.82
N ASN A 137 -4.31 12.92 -18.91
CA ASN A 137 -5.17 13.96 -19.46
C ASN A 137 -6.27 14.37 -18.48
N LEU A 138 -6.91 13.40 -17.83
CA LEU A 138 -7.96 13.70 -16.85
C LEU A 138 -7.41 14.46 -15.65
N LEU A 139 -6.31 13.98 -15.05
CA LEU A 139 -5.70 14.67 -13.92
C LEU A 139 -5.25 16.08 -14.30
N GLY A 140 -4.60 16.24 -15.46
CA GLY A 140 -4.16 17.53 -15.97
C GLY A 140 -5.31 18.51 -16.23
N SER A 141 -6.44 18.05 -16.79
CA SER A 141 -7.63 18.89 -17.01
C SER A 141 -8.29 19.40 -15.72
N HIS A 142 -8.04 18.70 -14.59
CA HIS A 142 -8.48 19.10 -13.26
C HIS A 142 -7.37 19.79 -12.44
N GLY A 143 -6.27 20.21 -13.09
CA GLY A 143 -5.18 20.93 -12.43
C GLY A 143 -4.36 20.08 -11.46
N ILE A 144 -4.41 18.76 -11.57
CA ILE A 144 -3.67 17.83 -10.72
C ILE A 144 -2.39 17.42 -11.45
N ASN A 145 -1.24 17.79 -10.90
CA ASN A 145 0.05 17.42 -11.44
C ASN A 145 0.51 16.04 -10.92
N ILE A 146 1.16 15.28 -11.81
CA ILE A 146 1.75 13.97 -11.49
C ILE A 146 3.23 14.16 -11.23
N ALA A 147 3.67 13.95 -9.98
CA ALA A 147 5.07 14.04 -9.59
C ALA A 147 5.87 12.79 -9.98
N SER A 148 5.25 11.61 -9.88
CA SER A 148 5.85 10.36 -10.34
C SER A 148 4.77 9.32 -10.65
N MET A 149 5.12 8.34 -11.48
CA MET A 149 4.24 7.23 -11.83
C MET A 149 5.04 5.94 -11.90
N THR A 150 4.49 4.89 -11.32
CA THR A 150 5.03 3.53 -11.39
C THR A 150 3.91 2.59 -11.84
N LEU A 151 4.23 1.75 -12.81
CA LEU A 151 3.30 0.74 -13.35
C LEU A 151 3.90 -0.66 -13.12
N GLY A 152 3.14 -1.54 -12.48
CA GLY A 152 3.43 -2.97 -12.35
C GLY A 152 2.45 -3.78 -13.18
N ARG A 153 2.95 -4.77 -13.91
CA ARG A 153 2.15 -5.76 -14.64
C ARG A 153 2.84 -7.11 -14.59
N ASN A 154 2.06 -8.18 -14.57
CA ASN A 154 2.60 -9.53 -14.63
C ASN A 154 2.64 -10.03 -16.08
N ASP A 155 1.56 -9.80 -16.85
CA ASP A 155 1.44 -10.21 -18.23
C ASP A 155 0.95 -9.06 -19.12
N ALA A 156 1.38 -9.05 -20.38
CA ALA A 156 0.90 -8.09 -21.36
C ALA A 156 -0.60 -8.31 -21.63
N GLY A 157 -1.40 -7.24 -21.52
CA GLY A 157 -2.86 -7.29 -21.69
C GLY A 157 -3.64 -7.86 -20.50
N GLY A 158 -2.95 -8.30 -19.44
CA GLY A 158 -3.53 -8.74 -18.18
C GLY A 158 -3.98 -7.60 -17.28
N ASP A 159 -4.03 -7.84 -15.97
CA ASP A 159 -4.27 -6.79 -15.00
C ASP A 159 -2.95 -6.05 -14.67
N ALA A 160 -3.05 -4.76 -14.46
CA ALA A 160 -1.95 -3.88 -14.11
C ALA A 160 -2.31 -3.02 -12.88
N LEU A 161 -1.27 -2.67 -12.13
CA LEU A 161 -1.33 -1.79 -11.00
C LEU A 161 -0.52 -0.52 -11.29
N MET A 162 -1.15 0.64 -11.25
CA MET A 162 -0.47 1.93 -11.44
C MET A 162 -0.57 2.75 -10.17
N ILE A 163 0.57 3.26 -9.73
CA ILE A 163 0.70 4.16 -8.58
C ILE A 163 1.15 5.53 -9.11
N LEU A 164 0.35 6.55 -8.86
CA LEU A 164 0.69 7.93 -9.17
C LEU A 164 0.90 8.70 -7.86
N SER A 165 2.04 9.37 -7.74
CA SER A 165 2.23 10.43 -6.75
C SER A 165 1.76 11.72 -7.35
N ILE A 166 0.84 12.40 -6.69
CA ILE A 166 0.20 13.63 -7.18
C ILE A 166 0.42 14.76 -6.17
N ASP A 167 0.37 16.02 -6.62
CA ASP A 167 0.69 17.17 -5.77
C ASP A 167 -0.45 17.55 -4.82
N GLN A 168 -1.66 17.09 -5.08
CA GLN A 168 -2.84 17.32 -4.26
C GLN A 168 -3.78 16.13 -4.28
N GLN A 169 -4.68 16.04 -3.32
CA GLN A 169 -5.68 14.95 -3.28
C GLN A 169 -6.64 15.06 -4.48
N ALA A 170 -6.84 13.94 -5.18
CA ALA A 170 -7.86 13.87 -6.21
C ALA A 170 -9.27 14.03 -5.59
N SER A 171 -10.10 14.87 -6.20
CA SER A 171 -11.48 15.07 -5.75
C SER A 171 -12.34 13.82 -5.99
N GLU A 172 -13.45 13.71 -5.28
CA GLU A 172 -14.43 12.63 -5.50
C GLU A 172 -14.95 12.62 -6.94
N GLU A 173 -15.10 13.79 -7.57
CA GLU A 173 -15.49 13.92 -8.96
C GLU A 173 -14.47 13.26 -9.90
N VAL A 174 -13.18 13.54 -9.71
CA VAL A 174 -12.09 12.93 -10.50
C VAL A 174 -12.07 11.41 -10.31
N ILE A 175 -12.20 10.93 -9.08
CA ILE A 175 -12.27 9.51 -8.78
C ILE A 175 -13.47 8.85 -9.45
N LYS A 176 -14.62 9.50 -9.42
CA LYS A 176 -15.84 9.01 -10.09
C LYS A 176 -15.65 8.90 -11.59
N ILE A 177 -15.12 9.94 -12.25
CA ILE A 177 -14.86 9.93 -13.70
C ILE A 177 -13.87 8.80 -14.07
N LEU A 178 -12.82 8.62 -13.29
CA LEU A 178 -11.87 7.52 -13.50
C LEU A 178 -12.54 6.15 -13.37
N ASN A 179 -13.38 5.94 -12.34
CA ASN A 179 -14.11 4.68 -12.14
C ASN A 179 -15.11 4.40 -13.27
N GLU A 180 -15.71 5.42 -13.87
CA GLU A 180 -16.62 5.31 -15.01
C GLU A 180 -15.85 5.09 -16.34
N THR A 181 -14.54 5.33 -16.34
CA THR A 181 -13.70 5.16 -17.54
C THR A 181 -13.44 3.67 -17.78
N SER A 182 -13.72 3.20 -18.99
CA SER A 182 -13.54 1.79 -19.38
C SER A 182 -12.09 1.33 -19.19
N GLY A 183 -11.92 0.23 -18.47
CA GLY A 183 -10.63 -0.41 -18.24
C GLY A 183 -10.12 -0.32 -16.81
N PHE A 184 -10.68 0.55 -15.97
CA PHE A 184 -10.37 0.56 -14.54
C PHE A 184 -11.25 -0.42 -13.77
N ASN A 185 -10.65 -1.18 -12.86
CA ASN A 185 -11.33 -2.13 -11.99
C ASN A 185 -11.51 -1.55 -10.58
N LYS A 186 -10.50 -0.83 -10.07
CA LYS A 186 -10.52 -0.20 -8.74
C LYS A 186 -9.60 1.01 -8.74
N ILE A 187 -10.06 2.09 -8.11
CA ILE A 187 -9.28 3.31 -7.95
C ILE A 187 -9.38 3.77 -6.51
N ILE A 188 -8.23 4.06 -5.91
CA ILE A 188 -8.11 4.51 -4.53
C ILE A 188 -7.29 5.78 -4.50
N SER A 189 -7.83 6.83 -3.92
CA SER A 189 -7.09 8.06 -3.61
C SER A 189 -6.69 8.04 -2.14
N THR A 190 -5.40 8.16 -1.89
CA THR A 190 -4.86 8.03 -0.55
C THR A 190 -4.21 9.32 -0.09
N LYS A 191 -4.34 9.63 1.21
CA LYS A 191 -3.65 10.73 1.88
C LYS A 191 -2.82 10.17 3.03
N LEU A 192 -1.50 10.17 2.86
CA LEU A 192 -0.55 9.78 3.92
C LEU A 192 -0.31 10.95 4.86
N THR A 193 -0.38 10.72 6.15
CA THR A 193 0.21 11.59 7.15
C THR A 193 1.68 11.20 7.30
N ILE A 194 2.58 12.02 6.78
CA ILE A 194 4.03 11.83 6.82
C ILE A 194 4.60 12.60 8.01
#